data_5bbbc55bebb3c1aa85a1d3e90463acd1
#
_entry.id   5bbbc55bebb3c1aa85a1d3e90463acd1
#
_cell.length_a   1.000
_cell.length_b   1.000
_cell.length_c   1.000
_cell.angle_alpha   90.00
_cell.angle_beta   90.00
_cell.angle_gamma   90.00
#
_symmetry.space_group_name_H-M   'P 1'
#
loop_
_entity.id
_entity.type
_entity.pdbx_description
1 polymer ?
#
loop_
_entity_poly.entity_id
_entity_poly.type
_entity_poly.pdbx_seq_one_letter_code
_entity_poly.pdbx_strand_id
1 'polypeptide(L)'
;VYGGDTSERYVNSQTNLGANFDFNKYVKGLTFNAYVTFDNYSYLRQELRNTYPTYAIDTYSDLDGETITRYTQMKKLDLPKTQKIASNNTYRYFGMRADIGYERTLGVHDFSAIGAFRYTKNEMTGMTQDFKDANISLRLNYSYDKRYLAELTLAVMGSNKFDKNDRFFFSPAVGASWIISNESFMKEAKAVNFLKLKASFGVLGYTGNTGFFLYQTGWNNNGNYNFFQDQTDHKVSLARWGNPDLTWEYSQEFNIGIEGLFFNNRLSTELNYFHECRKDIIGVNNAQYAATAGNYTMYENIGQVTNQGIDIAINWKGNIGRDFLYTVGANMTYSKNKLDKWNEIEGVESYRKAIGRPTSTIFGLQALGLFGKDIPLEGHSLQSYGIYQNGDIAYADLNNNGIVDDNDRMSLGQSFPVTTWGINVDLKYKGFGLYMLGTLHTGITQLCTNAYYWNNGLNGYSELALNRYHEVNNPSGTMPRLTTTTESNNFRDSSFWTENGSFFRLKNVELSYTFENKAGRFFANKCKLFVRGTNLLTFSKIKDLDPERLNAGITNYPAYMTVTGGLSVSF
;
A
#
# COMPACT_ATOMS: atom_id res chain seq x y z
N VAL A 1 -31.42 9.00 23.16
CA VAL A 1 -32.15 10.20 22.69
C VAL A 1 -31.44 11.50 23.09
N TYR A 2 -30.36 11.48 23.83
CA TYR A 2 -29.65 12.66 24.31
C TYR A 2 -28.22 12.80 23.77
N GLY A 3 -27.94 12.08 22.68
CA GLY A 3 -26.65 12.19 22.00
C GLY A 3 -26.49 13.52 21.36
N GLY A 4 -25.63 14.32 21.31
CA GLY A 4 -25.51 15.62 20.62
C GLY A 4 -25.85 15.54 19.14
N ASP A 5 -25.56 16.60 18.45
CA ASP A 5 -25.76 16.75 17.02
C ASP A 5 -24.42 16.96 16.31
N THR A 6 -24.28 16.37 15.13
CA THR A 6 -23.09 16.53 14.27
C THR A 6 -23.52 16.99 12.89
N SER A 7 -23.01 18.12 12.47
CA SER A 7 -23.17 18.67 11.13
C SER A 7 -21.86 18.57 10.36
N GLU A 8 -21.89 17.95 9.19
CA GLU A 8 -20.74 17.82 8.29
C GLU A 8 -21.03 18.48 6.95
N ARG A 9 -20.12 19.32 6.50
CA ARG A 9 -20.22 20.01 5.22
C ARG A 9 -18.98 19.72 4.39
N TYR A 10 -19.21 19.17 3.22
CA TYR A 10 -18.19 18.92 2.20
C TYR A 10 -18.42 19.88 1.03
N VAL A 11 -17.39 20.59 0.63
CA VAL A 11 -17.41 21.42 -0.58
C VAL A 11 -16.24 20.99 -1.45
N ASN A 12 -16.53 20.51 -2.64
CA ASN A 12 -15.52 20.15 -3.65
C ASN A 12 -15.77 21.00 -4.89
N SER A 13 -14.79 21.81 -5.29
CA SER A 13 -14.83 22.63 -6.49
C SER A 13 -13.60 22.31 -7.34
N GLN A 14 -13.81 21.95 -8.59
CA GLN A 14 -12.76 21.66 -9.55
C GLN A 14 -12.94 22.53 -10.79
N THR A 15 -11.89 23.24 -11.14
CA THR A 15 -11.89 24.14 -12.30
C THR A 15 -10.69 23.83 -13.18
N ASN A 16 -10.96 23.52 -14.45
CA ASN A 16 -9.95 23.32 -15.47
C ASN A 16 -10.18 24.31 -16.60
N LEU A 17 -9.19 25.14 -16.88
CA LEU A 17 -9.17 26.04 -18.02
C LEU A 17 -8.06 25.59 -18.95
N GLY A 18 -8.39 25.37 -20.21
CA GLY A 18 -7.43 24.92 -21.22
C GLY A 18 -7.56 25.68 -22.54
N ALA A 19 -6.45 25.87 -23.20
CA ALA A 19 -6.36 26.39 -24.55
C ALA A 19 -5.52 25.45 -25.41
N ASN A 20 -6.06 25.04 -26.55
CA ASN A 20 -5.37 24.20 -27.52
C ASN A 20 -5.21 24.99 -28.82
N PHE A 21 -3.99 25.07 -29.30
CA PHE A 21 -3.65 25.79 -30.53
C PHE A 21 -3.07 24.81 -31.56
N ASP A 22 -3.69 24.75 -32.70
CA ASP A 22 -3.22 24.00 -33.87
C ASP A 22 -2.53 24.94 -34.83
N PHE A 23 -1.22 24.79 -34.97
CA PHE A 23 -0.39 25.58 -35.85
C PHE A 23 -0.11 24.92 -37.22
N ASN A 24 -0.82 23.84 -37.56
CA ASN A 24 -0.64 23.11 -38.82
C ASN A 24 -0.68 23.97 -40.06
N LYS A 25 -1.39 25.11 -40.02
CA LYS A 25 -1.42 26.09 -41.13
C LYS A 25 -0.07 26.75 -41.35
N TYR A 26 0.73 26.94 -40.31
CA TYR A 26 2.04 27.61 -40.37
C TYR A 26 3.19 26.61 -40.39
N VAL A 27 3.14 25.62 -39.50
CA VAL A 27 4.13 24.53 -39.39
C VAL A 27 3.37 23.22 -39.24
N LYS A 28 3.44 22.36 -40.27
CA LYS A 28 2.73 21.06 -40.28
C LYS A 28 3.18 20.20 -39.11
N GLY A 29 2.22 19.76 -38.32
CA GLY A 29 2.43 18.89 -37.18
C GLY A 29 2.72 19.61 -35.84
N LEU A 30 2.70 20.96 -35.83
CA LEU A 30 2.96 21.75 -34.64
C LEU A 30 1.66 22.02 -33.86
N THR A 31 1.66 21.68 -32.56
CA THR A 31 0.55 21.94 -31.63
C THR A 31 1.08 22.58 -30.36
N PHE A 32 0.26 23.38 -29.69
CA PHE A 32 0.55 23.92 -28.37
C PHE A 32 -0.69 23.80 -27.50
N ASN A 33 -0.52 23.31 -26.26
CA ASN A 33 -1.58 23.17 -25.30
C ASN A 33 -1.16 23.84 -23.98
N ALA A 34 -2.09 24.53 -23.35
CA ALA A 34 -1.88 25.13 -22.03
C ALA A 34 -3.12 24.87 -21.16
N TYR A 35 -2.90 24.48 -19.91
CA TYR A 35 -3.94 24.15 -18.95
C TYR A 35 -3.61 24.78 -17.60
N VAL A 36 -4.64 25.29 -16.95
CA VAL A 36 -4.60 25.71 -15.54
C VAL A 36 -5.71 24.98 -14.80
N THR A 37 -5.33 24.35 -13.71
CA THR A 37 -6.25 23.59 -12.85
C THR A 37 -6.26 24.24 -11.47
N PHE A 38 -7.46 24.42 -10.91
CA PHE A 38 -7.63 24.84 -9.53
C PHE A 38 -8.70 23.96 -8.88
N ASP A 39 -8.29 23.20 -7.85
CA ASP A 39 -9.19 22.38 -7.06
C ASP A 39 -9.20 22.90 -5.63
N ASN A 40 -10.39 22.95 -5.05
CA ASN A 40 -10.57 23.28 -3.65
C ASN A 40 -11.50 22.25 -3.01
N TYR A 41 -11.01 21.60 -1.97
CA TYR A 41 -11.78 20.72 -1.11
C TYR A 41 -11.81 21.32 0.29
N SER A 42 -13.00 21.48 0.86
CA SER A 42 -13.19 21.97 2.23
C SER A 42 -14.11 21.02 2.98
N TYR A 43 -13.68 20.64 4.16
CA TYR A 43 -14.43 19.81 5.10
C TYR A 43 -14.58 20.55 6.42
N LEU A 44 -15.81 20.81 6.82
CA LEU A 44 -16.16 21.41 8.11
C LEU A 44 -17.06 20.43 8.88
N ARG A 45 -16.62 20.08 10.09
CA ARG A 45 -17.42 19.31 11.04
C ARG A 45 -17.67 20.13 12.28
N GLN A 46 -18.94 20.30 12.60
CA GLN A 46 -19.41 20.98 13.80
C GLN A 46 -20.14 19.97 14.68
N GLU A 47 -19.85 19.97 15.96
CA GLU A 47 -20.44 19.04 16.93
C GLU A 47 -21.09 19.80 18.09
N LEU A 48 -22.28 19.36 18.44
CA LEU A 48 -22.91 19.62 19.73
C LEU A 48 -22.80 18.31 20.54
N ARG A 49 -21.77 18.18 21.37
CA ARG A 49 -21.51 16.93 22.10
C ARG A 49 -21.91 17.07 23.56
N ASN A 50 -22.96 16.34 23.93
CA ASN A 50 -23.37 16.23 25.33
C ASN A 50 -22.45 15.28 26.09
N THR A 51 -22.05 15.70 27.28
CA THR A 51 -21.29 14.84 28.20
C THR A 51 -22.16 14.53 29.40
N TYR A 52 -22.30 13.23 29.71
CA TYR A 52 -23.07 12.76 30.85
C TYR A 52 -22.14 12.38 32.00
N PRO A 53 -22.64 12.47 33.25
CA PRO A 53 -21.87 12.00 34.38
C PRO A 53 -21.52 10.52 34.22
N THR A 54 -20.27 10.20 34.40
CA THR A 54 -19.77 8.83 34.51
C THR A 54 -19.08 8.65 35.85
N TYR A 55 -19.22 7.47 36.44
CA TYR A 55 -18.69 7.16 37.76
C TYR A 55 -17.79 5.95 37.64
N ALA A 56 -16.58 6.01 38.24
CA ALA A 56 -15.81 4.81 38.57
C ALA A 56 -16.39 4.21 39.87
N ILE A 57 -16.43 2.90 39.89
CA ILE A 57 -16.94 2.13 41.07
C ILE A 57 -15.74 1.35 41.60
N ASP A 58 -15.32 1.70 42.82
CA ASP A 58 -14.30 0.96 43.55
C ASP A 58 -14.96 0.22 44.68
N THR A 59 -14.72 -1.09 44.76
CA THR A 59 -15.18 -1.94 45.86
C THR A 59 -13.97 -2.43 46.65
N TYR A 60 -14.00 -2.23 47.95
CA TYR A 60 -12.99 -2.76 48.88
C TYR A 60 -13.68 -3.25 50.17
N SER A 61 -13.08 -4.21 50.82
CA SER A 61 -13.54 -4.66 52.13
C SER A 61 -12.87 -3.81 53.21
N ASP A 62 -13.67 -3.35 54.20
CA ASP A 62 -13.13 -2.69 55.37
C ASP A 62 -12.49 -3.67 56.35
N LEU A 63 -12.03 -3.18 57.50
CA LEU A 63 -11.38 -3.98 58.54
C LEU A 63 -12.32 -5.00 59.19
N ASP A 64 -13.63 -4.78 59.12
CA ASP A 64 -14.69 -5.65 59.67
C ASP A 64 -15.21 -6.63 58.61
N GLY A 65 -14.66 -6.60 57.38
CA GLY A 65 -15.05 -7.50 56.28
C GLY A 65 -16.29 -7.05 55.50
N GLU A 66 -16.83 -5.86 55.79
CA GLU A 66 -17.93 -5.31 55.02
C GLU A 66 -17.46 -4.77 53.67
N THR A 67 -18.25 -5.00 52.62
CA THR A 67 -17.94 -4.48 51.28
C THR A 67 -18.39 -3.04 51.15
N ILE A 68 -17.43 -2.13 51.05
CA ILE A 68 -17.68 -0.73 50.78
C ILE A 68 -17.57 -0.45 49.27
N THR A 69 -18.62 0.14 48.72
CA THR A 69 -18.63 0.59 47.31
C THR A 69 -18.52 2.12 47.24
N ARG A 70 -17.43 2.59 46.62
CA ARG A 70 -17.18 4.01 46.43
C ARG A 70 -17.46 4.40 44.98
N TYR A 71 -18.25 5.45 44.80
CA TYR A 71 -18.53 6.05 43.50
C TYR A 71 -17.71 7.34 43.33
N THR A 72 -16.79 7.35 42.37
CA THR A 72 -16.00 8.54 42.04
C THR A 72 -16.48 9.09 40.72
N GLN A 73 -16.99 10.33 40.73
CA GLN A 73 -17.45 10.97 39.48
C GLN A 73 -16.27 11.31 38.59
N MET A 74 -16.22 10.67 37.40
CA MET A 74 -15.16 10.85 36.39
C MET A 74 -15.47 11.99 35.42
N LYS A 75 -16.74 12.16 35.05
CA LYS A 75 -17.20 13.24 34.16
C LYS A 75 -18.40 13.93 34.76
N LYS A 76 -18.46 15.25 34.55
CA LYS A 76 -19.61 16.08 34.92
C LYS A 76 -20.59 16.18 33.76
N LEU A 77 -21.84 16.49 34.08
CA LEU A 77 -22.83 16.84 33.07
C LEU A 77 -22.40 18.12 32.35
N ASP A 78 -22.32 18.07 31.04
CA ASP A 78 -22.13 19.24 30.17
C ASP A 78 -23.05 19.12 28.96
N LEU A 79 -23.98 20.05 28.85
CA LEU A 79 -24.98 20.15 27.78
C LEU A 79 -24.77 21.47 27.05
N PRO A 80 -23.78 21.57 26.17
CA PRO A 80 -23.49 22.82 25.47
C PRO A 80 -24.66 23.25 24.58
N LYS A 81 -24.93 24.55 24.53
CA LYS A 81 -25.99 25.14 23.70
C LYS A 81 -25.55 25.53 22.30
N THR A 82 -24.24 25.49 22.05
CA THR A 82 -23.64 25.93 20.78
C THR A 82 -22.75 24.82 20.23
N GLN A 83 -22.81 24.62 18.93
CA GLN A 83 -21.90 23.72 18.21
C GLN A 83 -20.48 24.25 18.28
N LYS A 84 -19.51 23.35 18.44
CA LYS A 84 -18.07 23.64 18.34
C LYS A 84 -17.53 23.07 17.03
N ILE A 85 -16.55 23.73 16.45
CA ILE A 85 -15.82 23.19 15.30
C ILE A 85 -14.95 22.04 15.82
N ALA A 86 -15.29 20.83 15.37
CA ALA A 86 -14.55 19.61 15.69
C ALA A 86 -13.42 19.36 14.68
N SER A 87 -13.64 19.74 13.41
CA SER A 87 -12.63 19.64 12.35
C SER A 87 -12.89 20.70 11.29
N ASN A 88 -11.82 21.31 10.80
CA ASN A 88 -11.86 22.22 9.67
C ASN A 88 -10.61 21.96 8.80
N ASN A 89 -10.79 21.23 7.71
CA ASN A 89 -9.72 20.85 6.80
C ASN A 89 -9.97 21.46 5.43
N THR A 90 -8.98 22.13 4.88
CA THR A 90 -9.01 22.65 3.53
C THR A 90 -7.81 22.10 2.77
N TYR A 91 -8.05 21.59 1.58
CA TYR A 91 -7.03 21.20 0.61
C TYR A 91 -7.23 22.01 -0.66
N ARG A 92 -6.17 22.64 -1.16
CA ARG A 92 -6.15 23.39 -2.41
C ARG A 92 -5.05 22.87 -3.29
N TYR A 93 -5.40 22.62 -4.53
CA TYR A 93 -4.45 22.25 -5.58
C TYR A 93 -4.48 23.33 -6.66
N PHE A 94 -3.31 23.83 -7.00
CA PHE A 94 -3.08 24.67 -8.17
C PHE A 94 -2.11 23.96 -9.10
N GLY A 95 -2.48 23.82 -10.37
CA GLY A 95 -1.66 23.21 -11.40
C GLY A 95 -1.57 24.08 -12.66
N MET A 96 -0.39 24.14 -13.24
CA MET A 96 -0.16 24.69 -14.59
C MET A 96 0.54 23.64 -15.43
N ARG A 97 0.13 23.50 -16.66
CA ARG A 97 0.81 22.68 -17.67
C ARG A 97 0.82 23.42 -18.99
N ALA A 98 1.96 23.40 -19.66
CA ALA A 98 2.09 23.82 -21.06
C ALA A 98 2.88 22.76 -21.81
N ASP A 99 2.42 22.37 -22.98
CA ASP A 99 3.13 21.44 -23.85
C ASP A 99 3.12 21.91 -25.30
N ILE A 100 4.26 21.72 -25.96
CA ILE A 100 4.45 21.93 -27.39
C ILE A 100 4.72 20.58 -28.03
N GLY A 101 3.89 20.18 -28.98
CA GLY A 101 4.00 18.93 -29.71
C GLY A 101 4.35 19.18 -31.18
N TYR A 102 5.21 18.34 -31.73
CA TYR A 102 5.55 18.32 -33.14
C TYR A 102 5.52 16.89 -33.66
N GLU A 103 4.73 16.62 -34.69
CA GLU A 103 4.64 15.32 -35.34
C GLU A 103 4.83 15.44 -36.85
N ARG A 104 5.67 14.58 -37.43
CA ARG A 104 5.95 14.57 -38.83
C ARG A 104 6.27 13.21 -39.39
N THR A 105 5.60 12.85 -40.47
CA THR A 105 5.93 11.67 -41.28
C THR A 105 6.63 12.11 -42.55
N LEU A 106 7.82 11.57 -42.81
CA LEU A 106 8.66 11.81 -43.99
C LEU A 106 8.99 10.47 -44.65
N GLY A 107 8.12 10.04 -45.58
CA GLY A 107 8.26 8.72 -46.22
C GLY A 107 8.12 7.59 -45.24
N VAL A 108 9.20 6.88 -44.97
CA VAL A 108 9.24 5.75 -43.99
C VAL A 108 9.65 6.17 -42.58
N HIS A 109 9.86 7.46 -42.36
CA HIS A 109 10.34 8.03 -41.11
C HIS A 109 9.21 8.77 -40.42
N ASP A 110 8.84 8.35 -39.22
CA ASP A 110 7.90 9.06 -38.34
C ASP A 110 8.66 9.66 -37.15
N PHE A 111 8.49 10.96 -36.93
CA PHE A 111 9.08 11.72 -35.84
C PHE A 111 7.98 12.32 -34.98
N SER A 112 8.13 12.24 -33.68
CA SER A 112 7.29 12.94 -32.70
C SER A 112 8.16 13.51 -31.58
N ALA A 113 7.93 14.78 -31.26
CA ALA A 113 8.61 15.48 -30.18
C ALA A 113 7.58 16.20 -29.33
N ILE A 114 7.67 16.06 -27.99
CA ILE A 114 6.84 16.78 -27.04
C ILE A 114 7.73 17.41 -25.98
N GLY A 115 7.73 18.74 -25.93
CA GLY A 115 8.30 19.52 -24.83
C GLY A 115 7.17 19.89 -23.85
N ALA A 116 7.33 19.62 -22.57
CA ALA A 116 6.30 19.90 -21.58
C ALA A 116 6.88 20.60 -20.34
N PHE A 117 6.12 21.55 -19.81
CA PHE A 117 6.34 22.17 -18.51
C PHE A 117 5.13 21.89 -17.63
N ARG A 118 5.39 21.54 -16.37
CA ARG A 118 4.36 21.38 -15.34
C ARG A 118 4.81 22.03 -14.05
N TYR A 119 3.90 22.74 -13.40
CA TYR A 119 4.06 23.26 -12.05
C TYR A 119 2.84 22.90 -11.22
N THR A 120 3.05 22.46 -9.97
CA THR A 120 1.97 22.17 -9.03
C THR A 120 2.25 22.78 -7.67
N LYS A 121 1.17 23.21 -7.01
CA LYS A 121 1.20 23.70 -5.63
C LYS A 121 0.04 23.08 -4.87
N ASN A 122 0.35 22.43 -3.75
CA ASN A 122 -0.62 21.85 -2.83
C ASN A 122 -0.55 22.56 -1.49
N GLU A 123 -1.69 23.06 -1.04
CA GLU A 123 -1.89 23.68 0.27
C GLU A 123 -2.85 22.80 1.09
N MET A 124 -2.53 22.52 2.34
CA MET A 124 -3.42 21.77 3.22
C MET A 124 -3.38 22.36 4.64
N THR A 125 -4.54 22.43 5.27
CA THR A 125 -4.65 22.87 6.67
C THR A 125 -3.70 22.06 7.57
N GLY A 126 -2.92 22.75 8.39
CA GLY A 126 -1.96 22.13 9.31
C GLY A 126 -0.59 21.82 8.71
N MET A 127 -0.37 22.03 7.42
CA MET A 127 0.97 21.95 6.84
C MET A 127 1.80 23.19 7.16
N THR A 128 3.05 22.97 7.55
CA THR A 128 4.01 24.05 7.82
C THR A 128 4.45 24.75 6.54
N GLN A 129 4.44 24.04 5.41
CA GLN A 129 4.92 24.51 4.11
C GLN A 129 4.07 23.91 2.98
N ASP A 130 3.71 24.73 1.99
CA ASP A 130 3.07 24.26 0.77
C ASP A 130 4.01 23.35 0.00
N PHE A 131 3.48 22.24 -0.51
CA PHE A 131 4.22 21.38 -1.41
C PHE A 131 4.22 21.96 -2.83
N LYS A 132 5.40 22.14 -3.42
CA LYS A 132 5.57 22.69 -4.76
C LYS A 132 6.49 21.79 -5.57
N ASP A 133 6.02 21.42 -6.76
CA ASP A 133 6.78 20.68 -7.75
C ASP A 133 6.83 21.43 -9.07
N ALA A 134 7.96 21.33 -9.74
CA ALA A 134 8.13 21.79 -11.13
C ALA A 134 8.77 20.68 -11.96
N ASN A 135 8.35 20.52 -13.20
CA ASN A 135 8.92 19.56 -14.12
C ASN A 135 9.03 20.17 -15.51
N ILE A 136 10.19 20.02 -16.14
CA ILE A 136 10.42 20.31 -17.56
C ILE A 136 10.84 19.01 -18.20
N SER A 137 10.20 18.62 -19.28
CA SER A 137 10.51 17.37 -19.98
C SER A 137 10.49 17.53 -21.49
N LEU A 138 11.34 16.75 -22.15
CA LEU A 138 11.39 16.58 -23.61
C LEU A 138 11.28 15.08 -23.90
N ARG A 139 10.30 14.69 -24.70
CA ARG A 139 10.15 13.32 -25.19
C ARG A 139 10.29 13.33 -26.71
N LEU A 140 11.17 12.51 -27.22
CA LEU A 140 11.42 12.31 -28.63
C LEU A 140 11.10 10.87 -29.00
N ASN A 141 10.28 10.67 -30.02
CA ASN A 141 9.99 9.37 -30.58
C ASN A 141 10.38 9.35 -32.04
N TYR A 142 10.94 8.24 -32.48
CA TYR A 142 11.31 7.97 -33.85
C TYR A 142 10.87 6.57 -34.24
N SER A 143 10.27 6.45 -35.43
CA SER A 143 9.92 5.17 -36.02
C SER A 143 10.46 5.10 -37.44
N TYR A 144 11.15 4.01 -37.77
CA TYR A 144 11.62 3.70 -39.12
C TYR A 144 10.79 2.55 -39.69
N ASP A 145 10.10 2.84 -40.79
CA ASP A 145 9.27 1.90 -41.57
C ASP A 145 8.28 1.11 -40.70
N LYS A 146 7.82 1.68 -39.57
CA LYS A 146 6.95 1.03 -38.57
C LYS A 146 7.51 -0.33 -38.09
N ARG A 147 8.84 -0.51 -38.18
CA ARG A 147 9.55 -1.71 -37.73
C ARG A 147 10.42 -1.46 -36.52
N TYR A 148 11.21 -0.40 -36.57
CA TYR A 148 12.15 -0.03 -35.52
C TYR A 148 11.70 1.27 -34.87
N LEU A 149 11.51 1.25 -33.57
CA LEU A 149 11.08 2.40 -32.79
C LEU A 149 12.11 2.72 -31.73
N ALA A 150 12.40 4.01 -31.55
CA ALA A 150 13.26 4.51 -30.49
C ALA A 150 12.57 5.67 -29.77
N GLU A 151 12.76 5.73 -28.47
CA GLU A 151 12.23 6.78 -27.60
C GLU A 151 13.36 7.32 -26.71
N LEU A 152 13.41 8.64 -26.55
CA LEU A 152 14.26 9.33 -25.58
C LEU A 152 13.40 10.30 -24.81
N THR A 153 13.43 10.18 -23.49
CA THR A 153 12.79 11.13 -22.56
C THR A 153 13.86 11.74 -21.66
N LEU A 154 13.90 13.06 -21.61
CA LEU A 154 14.76 13.83 -20.72
C LEU A 154 13.85 14.68 -19.84
N ALA A 155 13.98 14.58 -18.53
CA ALA A 155 13.20 15.39 -17.61
C ALA A 155 14.08 15.99 -16.51
N VAL A 156 13.74 17.20 -16.08
CA VAL A 156 14.27 17.82 -14.88
C VAL A 156 13.11 18.02 -13.92
N MET A 157 13.17 17.34 -12.79
CA MET A 157 12.17 17.36 -11.74
C MET A 157 12.65 18.27 -10.61
N GLY A 158 11.78 19.16 -10.10
CA GLY A 158 12.10 20.07 -9.00
C GLY A 158 11.11 19.92 -7.85
N SER A 159 11.60 19.98 -6.62
CA SER A 159 10.79 19.92 -5.40
C SER A 159 11.30 20.88 -4.34
N ASN A 160 10.41 21.53 -3.61
CA ASN A 160 10.79 22.44 -2.52
C ASN A 160 11.06 21.74 -1.19
N LYS A 161 11.10 20.40 -1.17
CA LYS A 161 11.47 19.61 0.02
C LYS A 161 12.97 19.61 0.31
N PHE A 162 13.79 19.87 -0.70
CA PHE A 162 15.25 19.90 -0.61
C PHE A 162 15.81 21.32 -0.53
N ASP A 163 17.06 21.43 -0.11
CA ASP A 163 17.79 22.69 -0.18
C ASP A 163 17.90 23.19 -1.62
N LYS A 164 18.20 24.48 -1.78
CA LYS A 164 18.25 25.13 -3.10
C LYS A 164 19.23 24.47 -4.09
N ASN A 165 20.30 23.85 -3.58
CA ASN A 165 21.35 23.21 -4.39
C ASN A 165 20.90 21.84 -4.90
N ASP A 166 20.07 21.10 -4.14
CA ASP A 166 19.61 19.75 -4.43
C ASP A 166 18.14 19.69 -4.85
N ARG A 167 17.57 20.85 -5.18
CA ARG A 167 16.15 21.01 -5.49
C ARG A 167 15.73 20.33 -6.80
N PHE A 168 16.68 20.14 -7.73
CA PHE A 168 16.40 19.61 -9.05
C PHE A 168 17.09 18.26 -9.27
N PHE A 169 16.37 17.34 -9.90
CA PHE A 169 16.84 16.00 -10.24
C PHE A 169 16.68 15.77 -11.75
N PHE A 170 17.74 15.24 -12.40
CA PHE A 170 17.71 14.87 -13.81
C PHE A 170 17.25 13.42 -13.98
N SER A 171 16.21 13.21 -14.76
CA SER A 171 15.51 11.93 -14.96
C SER A 171 15.49 11.57 -16.45
N PRO A 172 16.53 10.89 -16.97
CA PRO A 172 16.56 10.39 -18.34
C PRO A 172 15.90 9.03 -18.46
N ALA A 173 15.26 8.76 -19.62
CA ALA A 173 14.81 7.44 -20.00
C ALA A 173 15.00 7.21 -21.49
N VAL A 174 15.32 5.97 -21.87
CA VAL A 174 15.49 5.53 -23.26
C VAL A 174 14.72 4.23 -23.47
N GLY A 175 14.08 4.09 -24.62
CA GLY A 175 13.37 2.90 -25.03
C GLY A 175 13.65 2.57 -26.50
N ALA A 176 13.63 1.28 -26.80
CA ALA A 176 13.70 0.78 -28.17
C ALA A 176 12.72 -0.38 -28.33
N SER A 177 12.15 -0.49 -29.52
CA SER A 177 11.33 -1.66 -29.85
C SER A 177 11.44 -2.04 -31.32
N TRP A 178 11.25 -3.33 -31.58
CA TRP A 178 11.28 -3.94 -32.88
C TRP A 178 9.99 -4.67 -33.14
N ILE A 179 9.24 -4.24 -34.16
CA ILE A 179 8.03 -4.90 -34.62
C ILE A 179 8.43 -5.98 -35.61
N ILE A 180 8.73 -7.17 -35.09
CA ILE A 180 9.25 -8.31 -35.83
C ILE A 180 8.24 -8.76 -36.90
N SER A 181 6.95 -8.69 -36.60
CA SER A 181 5.88 -9.08 -37.54
C SER A 181 5.84 -8.26 -38.83
N ASN A 182 6.47 -7.06 -38.83
CA ASN A 182 6.54 -6.20 -40.03
C ASN A 182 7.72 -6.53 -40.92
N GLU A 183 8.60 -7.47 -40.53
CA GLU A 183 9.74 -7.88 -41.33
C GLU A 183 9.33 -8.81 -42.48
N SER A 184 10.14 -8.76 -43.55
CA SER A 184 9.86 -9.49 -44.76
C SER A 184 9.82 -11.03 -44.54
N PHE A 185 10.68 -11.55 -43.66
CA PHE A 185 10.75 -12.97 -43.32
C PHE A 185 9.55 -13.47 -42.52
N MET A 186 8.77 -12.56 -41.90
CA MET A 186 7.58 -12.89 -41.14
C MET A 186 6.29 -12.90 -41.97
N LYS A 187 6.31 -12.44 -43.21
CA LYS A 187 5.11 -12.35 -44.07
C LYS A 187 4.41 -13.68 -44.29
N GLU A 188 5.14 -14.79 -44.25
CA GLU A 188 4.61 -16.13 -44.43
C GLU A 188 4.14 -16.78 -43.11
N ALA A 189 4.42 -16.16 -41.98
CA ALA A 189 4.06 -16.67 -40.66
C ALA A 189 2.57 -16.41 -40.33
N LYS A 190 1.65 -17.11 -41.00
CA LYS A 190 0.19 -16.91 -40.91
C LYS A 190 -0.38 -16.98 -39.48
N ALA A 191 0.31 -17.65 -38.58
CA ALA A 191 -0.10 -17.74 -37.16
C ALA A 191 0.20 -16.48 -36.36
N VAL A 192 1.12 -15.62 -36.83
CA VAL A 192 1.59 -14.40 -36.13
C VAL A 192 0.96 -13.18 -36.78
N ASN A 193 0.06 -12.50 -36.09
CA ASN A 193 -0.56 -11.26 -36.56
C ASN A 193 0.22 -10.02 -36.13
N PHE A 194 0.83 -10.07 -34.95
CA PHE A 194 1.66 -9.02 -34.42
C PHE A 194 2.70 -9.66 -33.46
N LEU A 195 3.95 -9.22 -33.57
CA LEU A 195 5.03 -9.60 -32.66
C LEU A 195 5.97 -8.43 -32.49
N LYS A 196 6.14 -7.98 -31.25
CA LYS A 196 7.00 -6.84 -30.89
C LYS A 196 7.89 -7.21 -29.73
N LEU A 197 9.18 -6.96 -29.89
CA LEU A 197 10.17 -6.96 -28.82
C LEU A 197 10.36 -5.52 -28.36
N LYS A 198 10.42 -5.29 -27.04
CA LYS A 198 10.63 -3.95 -26.45
C LYS A 198 11.64 -4.02 -25.32
N ALA A 199 12.43 -2.95 -25.17
CA ALA A 199 13.33 -2.77 -24.04
C ALA A 199 13.37 -1.29 -23.64
N SER A 200 13.48 -1.00 -22.37
CA SER A 200 13.61 0.35 -21.85
C SER A 200 14.50 0.40 -20.62
N PHE A 201 15.15 1.53 -20.43
CA PHE A 201 15.89 1.88 -19.22
C PHE A 201 15.57 3.33 -18.85
N GLY A 202 15.36 3.58 -17.56
CA GLY A 202 15.07 4.93 -17.07
C GLY A 202 15.57 5.15 -15.65
N VAL A 203 15.76 6.42 -15.32
CA VAL A 203 16.09 6.89 -13.97
C VAL A 203 15.00 7.84 -13.53
N LEU A 204 14.39 7.58 -12.36
CA LEU A 204 13.27 8.37 -11.84
C LEU A 204 13.55 8.82 -10.42
N GLY A 205 13.51 10.14 -10.17
CA GLY A 205 13.59 10.73 -8.84
C GLY A 205 12.28 10.55 -8.05
N TYR A 206 12.39 10.40 -6.74
CA TYR A 206 11.25 10.21 -5.84
C TYR A 206 11.39 11.07 -4.58
N THR A 207 10.28 11.71 -4.15
CA THR A 207 10.23 12.59 -2.97
C THR A 207 9.10 12.25 -2.01
N GLY A 208 8.38 11.15 -2.25
CA GLY A 208 7.15 10.83 -1.50
C GLY A 208 7.36 10.71 0.01
N ASN A 209 8.45 10.08 0.44
CA ASN A 209 8.77 9.87 1.86
C ASN A 209 9.59 10.99 2.49
N THR A 210 10.00 12.00 1.70
CA THR A 210 10.82 13.10 2.19
C THR A 210 9.95 14.14 2.89
N GLY A 211 10.24 14.45 4.16
CA GLY A 211 9.64 15.55 4.89
C GLY A 211 10.21 16.91 4.46
N PHE A 212 9.53 17.99 4.87
CA PHE A 212 10.06 19.35 4.68
C PHE A 212 11.18 19.66 5.67
N PHE A 213 12.16 20.44 5.22
CA PHE A 213 13.24 20.99 6.05
C PHE A 213 14.10 19.94 6.77
N LEU A 214 14.21 18.72 6.22
CA LEU A 214 15.09 17.69 6.79
C LEU A 214 16.57 18.08 6.69
N TYR A 215 16.91 19.00 5.80
CA TYR A 215 18.23 19.59 5.66
C TYR A 215 18.54 20.67 6.73
N GLN A 216 17.55 21.04 7.57
CA GLN A 216 17.69 22.00 8.66
C GLN A 216 17.51 21.34 10.03
N THR A 217 18.29 21.81 11.02
CA THR A 217 18.13 21.40 12.41
C THR A 217 16.76 21.83 12.92
N GLY A 218 16.02 20.88 13.46
CA GLY A 218 14.68 21.09 13.99
C GLY A 218 14.66 21.10 15.52
N TRP A 219 13.78 21.91 16.08
CA TRP A 219 13.58 22.05 17.52
C TRP A 219 12.13 21.81 17.89
N ASN A 220 11.90 21.10 19.00
CA ASN A 220 10.58 20.90 19.58
C ASN A 220 10.37 21.85 20.75
N ASN A 221 9.18 22.44 20.82
CA ASN A 221 8.71 23.10 22.04
C ASN A 221 7.99 22.04 22.89
N ASN A 222 8.63 21.62 23.99
CA ASN A 222 8.14 20.56 24.86
C ASN A 222 7.35 21.09 26.06
N GLY A 223 6.67 22.21 25.91
CA GLY A 223 5.88 22.84 26.96
C GLY A 223 6.71 23.75 27.87
N ASN A 224 6.25 23.88 29.10
CA ASN A 224 6.84 24.80 30.05
C ASN A 224 7.64 24.05 31.12
N TYR A 225 8.67 24.69 31.59
CA TYR A 225 9.46 24.28 32.73
C TYR A 225 9.34 25.33 33.85
N ASN A 226 8.97 24.92 35.05
CA ASN A 226 8.84 25.82 36.19
C ASN A 226 10.13 25.79 37.00
N PHE A 227 10.89 26.87 37.01
CA PHE A 227 12.11 27.01 37.80
C PHE A 227 11.85 27.34 39.27
N PHE A 228 10.80 28.13 39.55
CA PHE A 228 10.28 28.48 40.87
C PHE A 228 8.78 28.70 40.80
N GLN A 229 8.12 28.90 41.94
CA GLN A 229 6.65 28.97 42.03
C GLN A 229 5.96 29.90 41.04
N ASP A 230 6.64 30.89 40.46
CA ASP A 230 6.05 31.90 39.56
C ASP A 230 6.83 32.15 38.25
N GLN A 231 7.91 31.40 37.97
CA GLN A 231 8.64 31.54 36.70
C GLN A 231 8.48 30.30 35.81
N THR A 232 7.77 30.51 34.71
CA THR A 232 7.53 29.50 33.68
C THR A 232 8.38 29.83 32.46
N ASP A 233 9.32 28.95 32.09
CA ASP A 233 10.13 29.05 30.90
C ASP A 233 9.76 27.96 29.89
N HIS A 234 9.99 28.22 28.61
CA HIS A 234 9.74 27.26 27.54
C HIS A 234 10.85 26.22 27.48
N LYS A 235 10.45 24.94 27.55
CA LYS A 235 11.37 23.82 27.35
C LYS A 235 11.53 23.57 25.85
N VAL A 236 12.74 23.79 25.34
CA VAL A 236 13.12 23.47 23.96
C VAL A 236 14.03 22.26 23.95
N SER A 237 13.77 21.31 23.09
CA SER A 237 14.64 20.16 22.85
C SER A 237 14.95 20.00 21.37
N LEU A 238 16.08 19.43 21.06
CA LEU A 238 16.43 19.06 19.69
C LEU A 238 15.45 18.01 19.16
N ALA A 239 14.81 18.29 18.04
CA ALA A 239 13.94 17.35 17.35
C ALA A 239 14.72 16.46 16.39
N ARG A 240 15.66 17.07 15.65
CA ARG A 240 16.55 16.40 14.72
C ARG A 240 17.72 17.29 14.35
N TRP A 241 18.82 16.68 13.95
CA TRP A 241 19.92 17.37 13.27
C TRP A 241 19.56 17.55 11.79
N GLY A 242 19.91 18.71 11.22
CA GLY A 242 19.77 18.98 9.80
C GLY A 242 20.89 18.31 9.02
N ASN A 243 20.55 17.78 7.85
CA ASN A 243 21.53 17.24 6.90
C ASN A 243 21.52 18.06 5.62
N PRO A 244 22.47 18.98 5.41
CA PRO A 244 22.53 19.81 4.21
C PRO A 244 22.84 19.02 2.94
N ASP A 245 23.42 17.81 3.04
CA ASP A 245 23.77 16.94 1.92
C ASP A 245 22.62 15.98 1.51
N LEU A 246 21.43 16.16 2.09
CA LEU A 246 20.28 15.32 1.80
C LEU A 246 19.79 15.55 0.36
N THR A 247 19.81 14.49 -0.44
CA THR A 247 19.43 14.52 -1.85
C THR A 247 18.26 13.58 -2.19
N TRP A 248 17.89 13.53 -3.47
CA TRP A 248 16.79 12.73 -3.97
C TRP A 248 17.03 11.23 -3.82
N GLU A 249 15.98 10.51 -3.41
CA GLU A 249 15.89 9.09 -3.69
C GLU A 249 15.64 8.91 -5.18
N TYR A 250 16.20 7.88 -5.80
CA TYR A 250 15.93 7.58 -7.22
C TYR A 250 15.88 6.10 -7.51
N SER A 251 15.12 5.75 -8.54
CA SER A 251 15.01 4.39 -9.06
C SER A 251 15.66 4.31 -10.45
N GLN A 252 16.44 3.27 -10.66
CA GLN A 252 16.94 2.85 -11.97
C GLN A 252 16.16 1.60 -12.38
N GLU A 253 15.45 1.69 -13.49
CA GLU A 253 14.55 0.64 -13.93
C GLU A 253 14.92 0.17 -15.35
N PHE A 254 15.10 -1.13 -15.49
CA PHE A 254 15.28 -1.82 -16.77
C PHE A 254 14.11 -2.74 -17.02
N ASN A 255 13.50 -2.63 -18.19
CA ASN A 255 12.42 -3.50 -18.64
C ASN A 255 12.76 -4.09 -20.01
N ILE A 256 12.46 -5.40 -20.20
CA ILE A 256 12.48 -6.05 -21.50
C ILE A 256 11.24 -6.94 -21.64
N GLY A 257 10.59 -6.90 -22.80
CA GLY A 257 9.35 -7.63 -22.97
C GLY A 257 9.02 -7.96 -24.41
N ILE A 258 8.09 -8.90 -24.55
CA ILE A 258 7.54 -9.36 -25.81
C ILE A 258 6.03 -9.19 -25.77
N GLU A 259 5.46 -8.59 -26.82
CA GLU A 259 4.02 -8.50 -27.05
C GLU A 259 3.67 -9.27 -28.32
N GLY A 260 2.62 -10.08 -28.29
CA GLY A 260 2.20 -10.87 -29.41
C GLY A 260 0.70 -11.02 -29.60
N LEU A 261 0.24 -11.00 -30.85
CA LEU A 261 -1.10 -11.39 -31.27
C LEU A 261 -0.96 -12.54 -32.27
N PHE A 262 -1.69 -13.62 -32.01
CA PHE A 262 -1.57 -14.86 -32.78
C PHE A 262 -2.94 -15.39 -33.20
N PHE A 263 -2.96 -16.27 -34.21
CA PHE A 263 -4.13 -17.02 -34.65
C PHE A 263 -5.33 -16.12 -35.02
N ASN A 264 -5.11 -15.13 -35.89
CA ASN A 264 -6.10 -14.12 -36.26
C ASN A 264 -6.57 -13.29 -35.07
N ASN A 265 -5.61 -12.86 -34.25
CA ASN A 265 -5.82 -12.07 -33.01
C ASN A 265 -6.65 -12.81 -31.95
N ARG A 266 -6.72 -14.13 -31.98
CA ARG A 266 -7.42 -14.91 -30.93
C ARG A 266 -6.60 -15.01 -29.65
N LEU A 267 -5.30 -15.17 -29.77
CA LEU A 267 -4.38 -15.19 -28.64
C LEU A 267 -3.64 -13.86 -28.56
N SER A 268 -3.76 -13.17 -27.41
CA SER A 268 -2.94 -12.03 -27.05
C SER A 268 -2.03 -12.42 -25.89
N THR A 269 -0.73 -12.18 -26.02
CA THR A 269 0.26 -12.46 -24.99
C THR A 269 1.14 -11.26 -24.74
N GLU A 270 1.49 -11.03 -23.48
CA GLU A 270 2.51 -10.08 -23.07
C GLU A 270 3.36 -10.73 -21.98
N LEU A 271 4.68 -10.65 -22.14
CA LEU A 271 5.68 -11.12 -21.19
C LEU A 271 6.68 -9.99 -20.98
N ASN A 272 6.83 -9.52 -19.76
CA ASN A 272 7.83 -8.52 -19.39
C ASN A 272 8.69 -9.05 -18.24
N TYR A 273 9.98 -8.81 -18.30
CA TYR A 273 10.90 -8.87 -17.17
C TYR A 273 11.26 -7.45 -16.78
N PHE A 274 11.24 -7.17 -15.49
CA PHE A 274 11.68 -5.90 -14.93
C PHE A 274 12.77 -6.09 -13.87
N HIS A 275 13.66 -5.12 -13.81
CA HIS A 275 14.68 -5.01 -12.76
C HIS A 275 14.77 -3.55 -12.34
N GLU A 276 14.45 -3.29 -11.08
CA GLU A 276 14.48 -1.97 -10.46
C GLU A 276 15.53 -1.97 -9.35
N CYS A 277 16.36 -0.92 -9.31
CA CYS A 277 17.27 -0.65 -8.21
C CYS A 277 16.97 0.74 -7.66
N ARG A 278 16.32 0.82 -6.50
CA ARG A 278 16.05 2.08 -5.79
C ARG A 278 17.20 2.38 -4.88
N LYS A 279 17.81 3.54 -5.06
CA LYS A 279 19.02 3.99 -4.38
C LYS A 279 18.77 5.26 -3.59
N ASP A 280 19.71 5.52 -2.67
CA ASP A 280 19.73 6.72 -1.85
C ASP A 280 18.43 6.93 -1.08
N ILE A 281 17.81 5.81 -0.63
CA ILE A 281 16.57 5.84 0.16
C ILE A 281 16.86 6.57 1.47
N ILE A 282 16.02 7.57 1.74
CA ILE A 282 16.15 8.39 2.94
C ILE A 282 15.70 7.59 4.17
N GLY A 283 16.56 7.50 5.16
CA GLY A 283 16.29 6.85 6.43
C GLY A 283 16.91 7.60 7.59
N VAL A 284 16.52 7.22 8.81
CA VAL A 284 17.11 7.76 10.04
C VAL A 284 18.39 6.99 10.32
N ASN A 285 19.51 7.72 10.38
CA ASN A 285 20.82 7.17 10.73
C ASN A 285 21.10 7.35 12.22
N ASN A 286 20.55 6.48 13.07
CA ASN A 286 20.77 6.49 14.51
C ASN A 286 21.63 5.31 15.02
N ALA A 287 21.84 4.28 14.19
CA ALA A 287 22.60 3.10 14.58
C ALA A 287 24.13 3.34 14.63
N GLN A 288 24.62 4.35 13.92
CA GLN A 288 26.05 4.67 13.85
C GLN A 288 26.54 5.62 14.96
N TYR A 289 25.61 6.22 15.73
CA TYR A 289 25.95 7.21 16.74
C TYR A 289 25.92 6.61 18.14
N ALA A 290 26.95 6.91 18.92
CA ALA A 290 27.03 6.45 20.30
C ALA A 290 25.88 7.04 21.14
N ALA A 291 25.30 6.24 22.04
CA ALA A 291 24.24 6.66 22.95
C ALA A 291 24.63 7.88 23.81
N THR A 292 25.93 8.12 24.03
CA THR A 292 26.48 9.29 24.70
C THR A 292 26.28 10.60 23.93
N ALA A 293 26.03 10.55 22.64
CA ALA A 293 25.67 11.72 21.81
C ALA A 293 24.23 12.22 22.07
N GLY A 294 23.49 11.53 22.93
CA GLY A 294 22.08 11.83 23.21
C GLY A 294 21.12 11.26 22.16
N ASN A 295 19.91 11.81 22.12
CA ASN A 295 18.87 11.36 21.19
C ASN A 295 19.16 11.94 19.78
N TYR A 296 20.09 11.31 19.06
CA TYR A 296 20.55 11.77 17.76
C TYR A 296 19.63 11.24 16.65
N THR A 297 18.92 12.15 16.00
CA THR A 297 18.10 11.83 14.83
C THR A 297 18.56 12.69 13.66
N MET A 298 19.10 12.05 12.63
CA MET A 298 19.44 12.69 11.35
C MET A 298 18.94 11.83 10.19
N TYR A 299 18.44 12.49 9.18
CA TYR A 299 18.00 11.83 7.95
C TYR A 299 19.14 11.83 6.94
N GLU A 300 19.44 10.68 6.38
CA GLU A 300 20.51 10.47 5.41
C GLU A 300 20.06 9.55 4.27
N ASN A 301 20.74 9.63 3.15
CA ASN A 301 20.52 8.75 1.99
C ASN A 301 21.30 7.44 2.19
N ILE A 302 20.72 6.49 2.93
CA ILE A 302 21.41 5.28 3.44
C ILE A 302 20.94 3.97 2.78
N GLY A 303 19.72 3.96 2.22
CA GLY A 303 19.08 2.72 1.80
C GLY A 303 19.24 2.41 0.33
N GLN A 304 19.27 1.11 0.02
CA GLN A 304 19.16 0.59 -1.35
C GLN A 304 18.30 -0.68 -1.33
N VAL A 305 17.38 -0.75 -2.29
CA VAL A 305 16.50 -1.91 -2.51
C VAL A 305 16.53 -2.29 -3.98
N THR A 306 16.74 -3.57 -4.26
CA THR A 306 16.55 -4.14 -5.60
C THR A 306 15.22 -4.87 -5.65
N ASN A 307 14.46 -4.67 -6.72
CA ASN A 307 13.23 -5.41 -7.01
C ASN A 307 13.29 -5.94 -8.43
N GLN A 308 12.94 -7.22 -8.62
CA GLN A 308 12.93 -7.83 -9.95
C GLN A 308 11.78 -8.81 -10.07
N GLY A 309 11.32 -9.00 -11.29
CA GLY A 309 10.19 -9.88 -11.50
C GLY A 309 9.80 -10.06 -12.95
N ILE A 310 8.68 -10.75 -13.10
CA ILE A 310 8.11 -11.09 -14.41
C ILE A 310 6.61 -10.77 -14.35
N ASP A 311 6.13 -10.07 -15.37
CA ASP A 311 4.72 -9.88 -15.64
C ASP A 311 4.31 -10.67 -16.87
N ILE A 312 3.23 -11.45 -16.74
CA ILE A 312 2.66 -12.25 -17.83
C ILE A 312 1.20 -11.88 -17.97
N ALA A 313 0.73 -11.66 -19.19
CA ALA A 313 -0.68 -11.56 -19.52
C ALA A 313 -0.98 -12.41 -20.75
N ILE A 314 -1.99 -13.26 -20.64
CA ILE A 314 -2.44 -14.14 -21.72
C ILE A 314 -3.96 -14.03 -21.81
N ASN A 315 -4.47 -13.73 -23.00
CA ASN A 315 -5.91 -13.72 -23.28
C ASN A 315 -6.19 -14.51 -24.53
N TRP A 316 -7.13 -15.43 -24.40
CA TRP A 316 -7.65 -16.21 -25.52
C TRP A 316 -9.11 -15.87 -25.76
N LYS A 317 -9.42 -15.40 -26.96
CA LYS A 317 -10.79 -15.13 -27.39
C LYS A 317 -11.17 -16.00 -28.58
N GLY A 318 -12.40 -16.48 -28.59
CA GLY A 318 -12.88 -17.31 -29.67
C GLY A 318 -14.42 -17.34 -29.77
N ASN A 319 -14.86 -18.07 -30.75
CA ASN A 319 -16.29 -18.34 -30.95
C ASN A 319 -16.51 -19.80 -31.29
N ILE A 320 -17.63 -20.34 -30.85
CA ILE A 320 -18.16 -21.65 -31.24
C ILE A 320 -19.48 -21.40 -31.99
N GLY A 321 -19.49 -21.73 -33.27
CA GLY A 321 -20.57 -21.32 -34.12
C GLY A 321 -20.67 -19.80 -34.27
N ARG A 322 -21.89 -19.28 -34.42
CA ARG A 322 -22.16 -17.84 -34.58
C ARG A 322 -22.54 -17.12 -33.30
N ASP A 323 -23.07 -17.84 -32.34
CA ASP A 323 -23.76 -17.26 -31.19
C ASP A 323 -23.00 -17.35 -29.88
N PHE A 324 -22.05 -18.28 -29.75
CA PHE A 324 -21.26 -18.43 -28.51
C PHE A 324 -19.88 -17.78 -28.66
N LEU A 325 -19.65 -16.72 -27.89
CA LEU A 325 -18.36 -16.02 -27.79
C LEU A 325 -17.76 -16.26 -26.41
N TYR A 326 -16.45 -16.47 -26.35
CA TYR A 326 -15.75 -16.62 -25.09
C TYR A 326 -14.43 -15.88 -25.10
N THR A 327 -14.07 -15.34 -23.93
CA THR A 327 -12.75 -14.83 -23.64
C THR A 327 -12.32 -15.41 -22.30
N VAL A 328 -11.13 -16.01 -22.29
CA VAL A 328 -10.47 -16.48 -21.06
C VAL A 328 -9.12 -15.81 -20.97
N GLY A 329 -8.88 -15.15 -19.85
CA GLY A 329 -7.64 -14.44 -19.61
C GLY A 329 -7.02 -14.82 -18.28
N ALA A 330 -5.70 -14.77 -18.24
CA ALA A 330 -4.92 -14.87 -17.03
C ALA A 330 -3.80 -13.84 -17.07
N ASN A 331 -3.56 -13.18 -15.95
CA ASN A 331 -2.36 -12.38 -15.73
C ASN A 331 -1.68 -12.81 -14.45
N MET A 332 -0.37 -12.65 -14.40
CA MET A 332 0.46 -12.98 -13.26
C MET A 332 1.57 -11.95 -13.12
N THR A 333 1.78 -11.48 -11.91
CA THR A 333 2.99 -10.79 -11.49
C THR A 333 3.73 -11.66 -10.50
N TYR A 334 5.00 -11.97 -10.80
CA TYR A 334 5.96 -12.48 -9.85
C TYR A 334 6.95 -11.38 -9.52
N SER A 335 7.09 -11.01 -8.24
CA SER A 335 7.99 -9.95 -7.81
C SER A 335 8.74 -10.36 -6.54
N LYS A 336 10.05 -10.13 -6.53
CA LYS A 336 10.91 -10.39 -5.38
C LYS A 336 11.84 -9.21 -5.17
N ASN A 337 11.67 -8.54 -4.03
CA ASN A 337 12.57 -7.47 -3.63
C ASN A 337 13.61 -7.96 -2.61
N LYS A 338 14.67 -7.18 -2.48
CA LYS A 338 15.77 -7.44 -1.54
C LYS A 338 16.32 -6.10 -1.04
N LEU A 339 16.44 -5.97 0.26
CA LEU A 339 17.16 -4.88 0.90
C LEU A 339 18.66 -5.09 0.71
N ASP A 340 19.31 -4.23 -0.08
CA ASP A 340 20.75 -4.35 -0.40
C ASP A 340 21.61 -3.55 0.58
N LYS A 341 21.12 -2.36 0.99
CA LYS A 341 21.81 -1.49 1.94
C LYS A 341 20.80 -0.88 2.90
N TRP A 342 21.19 -0.82 4.14
CA TRP A 342 20.50 -0.11 5.22
C TRP A 342 21.46 0.14 6.37
N ASN A 343 21.05 0.97 7.31
CA ASN A 343 21.81 1.23 8.52
C ASN A 343 21.58 0.10 9.54
N GLU A 344 22.36 -0.97 9.46
CA GLU A 344 22.37 -2.06 10.44
C GLU A 344 23.58 -1.94 11.37
N ILE A 345 23.42 -2.32 12.64
CA ILE A 345 24.50 -2.38 13.61
C ILE A 345 25.48 -3.46 13.17
N GLU A 346 26.78 -3.17 13.23
CA GLU A 346 27.82 -4.17 12.97
C GLU A 346 27.79 -5.29 14.02
N GLY A 347 28.09 -6.53 13.59
CA GLY A 347 28.15 -7.69 14.48
C GLY A 347 26.79 -8.33 14.81
N VAL A 348 25.70 -7.89 14.19
CA VAL A 348 24.40 -8.55 14.33
C VAL A 348 24.45 -9.94 13.70
N GLU A 349 23.91 -10.94 14.40
CA GLU A 349 23.83 -12.33 13.96
C GLU A 349 23.08 -12.45 12.61
N SER A 350 23.49 -13.40 11.80
CA SER A 350 22.99 -13.55 10.41
C SER A 350 21.47 -13.77 10.31
N TYR A 351 20.85 -14.42 11.31
CA TYR A 351 19.42 -14.67 11.35
C TYR A 351 18.60 -13.40 11.64
N ARG A 352 19.21 -12.36 12.26
CA ARG A 352 18.58 -11.06 12.58
C ARG A 352 18.72 -10.03 11.46
N LYS A 353 19.64 -10.22 10.51
CA LYS A 353 19.90 -9.23 9.45
C LYS A 353 18.69 -9.03 8.56
N ALA A 354 18.31 -7.78 8.33
CA ALA A 354 17.32 -7.39 7.33
C ALA A 354 17.96 -7.27 5.93
N ILE A 355 19.24 -6.86 5.86
CA ILE A 355 20.00 -6.83 4.60
C ILE A 355 20.06 -8.24 3.98
N GLY A 356 19.76 -8.30 2.69
CA GLY A 356 19.65 -9.55 1.93
C GLY A 356 18.25 -10.17 1.91
N ARG A 357 17.30 -9.63 2.68
CA ARG A 357 15.91 -10.13 2.77
C ARG A 357 14.92 -9.15 2.11
N PRO A 358 13.67 -9.59 1.83
CA PRO A 358 12.61 -8.70 1.41
C PRO A 358 12.35 -7.57 2.42
N THR A 359 12.01 -6.39 1.94
CA THR A 359 11.67 -5.23 2.81
C THR A 359 10.44 -5.47 3.69
N SER A 360 9.58 -6.40 3.29
CA SER A 360 8.38 -6.84 4.01
C SER A 360 8.62 -8.03 4.94
N THR A 361 9.88 -8.35 5.26
CA THR A 361 10.22 -9.47 6.15
C THR A 361 9.67 -9.21 7.55
N ILE A 362 8.98 -10.22 8.07
CA ILE A 362 8.48 -10.25 9.45
C ILE A 362 9.57 -10.87 10.31
N PHE A 363 9.96 -10.16 11.37
CA PHE A 363 10.90 -10.66 12.38
C PHE A 363 10.16 -10.97 13.68
N GLY A 364 10.47 -12.12 14.29
CA GLY A 364 9.90 -12.54 15.55
C GLY A 364 10.62 -13.74 16.14
N LEU A 365 10.17 -14.21 17.27
CA LEU A 365 10.75 -15.34 17.98
C LEU A 365 10.35 -16.68 17.35
N GLN A 366 11.25 -17.66 17.39
CA GLN A 366 10.92 -19.03 17.02
C GLN A 366 10.23 -19.72 18.20
N ALA A 367 8.94 -20.03 18.06
CA ALA A 367 8.22 -20.82 19.06
C ALA A 367 8.57 -22.31 18.93
N LEU A 368 8.78 -22.96 20.07
CA LEU A 368 9.04 -24.39 20.19
C LEU A 368 7.78 -25.19 20.59
N GLY A 369 6.75 -24.52 21.07
CA GLY A 369 5.51 -25.11 21.57
C GLY A 369 5.07 -24.48 22.89
N LEU A 370 4.28 -25.19 23.68
CA LEU A 370 3.81 -24.75 25.00
C LEU A 370 4.57 -25.48 26.11
N PHE A 371 4.98 -24.73 27.12
CA PHE A 371 5.54 -25.31 28.35
C PHE A 371 4.56 -26.27 29.02
N GLY A 372 5.07 -27.37 29.57
CA GLY A 372 4.29 -28.40 30.23
C GLY A 372 3.51 -29.33 29.29
N LYS A 373 3.40 -28.96 28.00
CA LYS A 373 2.79 -29.80 26.98
C LYS A 373 3.84 -30.33 25.99
N ASP A 374 4.50 -29.42 25.29
CA ASP A 374 5.42 -29.72 24.19
C ASP A 374 6.88 -29.66 24.66
N ILE A 375 7.18 -28.78 25.59
CA ILE A 375 8.51 -28.48 26.12
C ILE A 375 8.45 -28.49 27.65
N PRO A 376 9.44 -29.10 28.35
CA PRO A 376 9.55 -29.00 29.80
C PRO A 376 9.93 -27.58 30.20
N LEU A 377 9.38 -27.12 31.34
CA LEU A 377 9.73 -25.80 31.88
C LEU A 377 11.12 -25.78 32.49
N GLU A 378 11.51 -26.88 33.16
CA GLU A 378 12.82 -27.06 33.78
C GLU A 378 13.91 -27.26 32.72
N GLY A 379 15.06 -26.58 32.89
CA GLY A 379 16.20 -26.69 32.00
C GLY A 379 16.10 -25.89 30.70
N HIS A 380 15.01 -25.14 30.52
CA HIS A 380 14.89 -24.22 29.38
C HIS A 380 15.58 -22.88 29.68
N SER A 381 16.08 -22.20 28.60
CA SER A 381 16.65 -20.84 28.72
C SER A 381 15.63 -19.87 29.31
N LEU A 382 16.11 -18.93 30.13
CA LEU A 382 15.27 -17.92 30.78
C LEU A 382 14.62 -17.02 29.73
N GLN A 383 13.29 -16.86 29.76
CA GLN A 383 12.60 -15.92 28.89
C GLN A 383 12.44 -14.54 29.56
N SER A 384 12.92 -13.48 28.89
CA SER A 384 13.00 -12.12 29.46
C SER A 384 11.66 -11.36 29.42
N TYR A 385 10.58 -11.96 28.92
CA TYR A 385 9.30 -11.31 28.64
C TYR A 385 8.28 -11.39 29.80
N GLY A 386 8.75 -11.41 31.02
CA GLY A 386 7.91 -11.47 32.22
C GLY A 386 7.81 -12.88 32.81
N ILE A 387 6.87 -13.07 33.76
CA ILE A 387 6.65 -14.35 34.43
C ILE A 387 5.95 -15.32 33.48
N TYR A 388 6.51 -16.50 33.33
CA TYR A 388 5.95 -17.59 32.52
C TYR A 388 5.85 -18.89 33.30
N GLN A 389 4.97 -19.79 32.87
CA GLN A 389 4.71 -21.06 33.50
C GLN A 389 4.16 -22.08 32.49
N ASN A 390 3.80 -23.28 32.94
CA ASN A 390 3.14 -24.28 32.11
C ASN A 390 1.92 -23.69 31.39
N GLY A 391 1.82 -23.96 30.08
CA GLY A 391 0.82 -23.40 29.18
C GLY A 391 1.20 -22.09 28.50
N ASP A 392 2.35 -21.51 28.83
CA ASP A 392 2.91 -20.38 28.08
C ASP A 392 3.78 -20.84 26.91
N ILE A 393 4.00 -19.96 25.95
CA ILE A 393 4.79 -20.27 24.75
C ILE A 393 6.28 -20.34 25.12
N ALA A 394 6.95 -21.43 24.75
CA ALA A 394 8.39 -21.61 24.82
C ALA A 394 9.04 -21.09 23.51
N TYR A 395 10.10 -20.28 23.63
CA TYR A 395 10.84 -19.73 22.50
C TYR A 395 12.28 -20.25 22.48
N ALA A 396 12.85 -20.33 21.28
CA ALA A 396 14.22 -20.75 21.08
C ALA A 396 15.22 -19.63 21.45
N ASP A 397 16.27 -20.02 22.20
CA ASP A 397 17.48 -19.23 22.42
C ASP A 397 18.43 -19.50 21.24
N LEU A 398 18.45 -18.58 20.26
CA LEU A 398 19.16 -18.77 19.00
C LEU A 398 20.64 -18.45 19.11
N ASN A 399 21.03 -17.59 20.05
CA ASN A 399 22.43 -17.21 20.28
C ASN A 399 23.09 -18.08 21.39
N ASN A 400 22.32 -18.97 22.05
CA ASN A 400 22.77 -19.87 23.11
C ASN A 400 23.41 -19.14 24.30
N ASN A 401 22.89 -17.96 24.66
CA ASN A 401 23.40 -17.20 25.80
C ASN A 401 22.68 -17.51 27.13
N GLY A 402 21.68 -18.41 27.11
CA GLY A 402 20.85 -18.84 28.25
C GLY A 402 19.65 -17.92 28.51
N ILE A 403 19.43 -16.90 27.71
CA ILE A 403 18.33 -15.95 27.85
C ILE A 403 17.66 -15.72 26.50
N VAL A 404 16.37 -15.98 26.41
CA VAL A 404 15.56 -15.63 25.25
C VAL A 404 15.14 -14.16 25.36
N ASP A 405 15.59 -13.35 24.43
CA ASP A 405 15.29 -11.91 24.36
C ASP A 405 15.11 -11.44 22.89
N ASP A 406 15.09 -10.12 22.66
CA ASP A 406 14.96 -9.56 21.30
C ASP A 406 16.19 -9.86 20.41
N ASN A 407 17.28 -10.40 20.95
CA ASN A 407 18.41 -10.87 20.18
C ASN A 407 18.15 -12.22 19.51
N ASP A 408 17.09 -12.96 19.90
CA ASP A 408 16.69 -14.23 19.32
C ASP A 408 15.61 -14.09 18.24
N ARG A 409 15.28 -12.87 17.82
CA ARG A 409 14.32 -12.63 16.73
C ARG A 409 14.93 -13.01 15.38
N MET A 410 14.20 -13.83 14.62
CA MET A 410 14.60 -14.29 13.29
C MET A 410 13.52 -13.96 12.24
N SER A 411 13.83 -14.16 10.99
CA SER A 411 12.86 -14.01 9.89
C SER A 411 11.80 -15.12 9.95
N LEU A 412 10.54 -14.75 10.04
CA LEU A 412 9.39 -15.64 10.06
C LEU A 412 8.70 -15.75 8.69
N GLY A 413 9.10 -14.96 7.70
CA GLY A 413 8.48 -14.88 6.39
C GLY A 413 8.31 -13.43 5.93
N GLN A 414 7.43 -13.21 4.95
CA GLN A 414 7.16 -11.87 4.40
C GLN A 414 5.66 -11.58 4.30
N SER A 415 5.27 -10.32 4.52
CA SER A 415 3.87 -9.90 4.56
C SER A 415 3.28 -9.55 3.19
N PHE A 416 4.09 -9.31 2.15
CA PHE A 416 3.61 -9.07 0.79
C PHE A 416 3.64 -10.32 -0.08
N PRO A 417 2.70 -10.47 -1.03
CA PRO A 417 2.67 -11.64 -1.92
C PRO A 417 3.88 -11.65 -2.85
N VAL A 418 4.42 -12.85 -3.07
CA VAL A 418 5.44 -13.11 -4.10
C VAL A 418 4.81 -13.21 -5.48
N THR A 419 3.63 -13.85 -5.57
CA THR A 419 2.87 -13.90 -6.82
C THR A 419 1.45 -13.40 -6.62
N THR A 420 1.00 -12.66 -7.63
CA THR A 420 -0.39 -12.22 -7.74
C THR A 420 -0.93 -12.65 -9.10
N TRP A 421 -2.10 -13.30 -9.09
CA TRP A 421 -2.77 -13.77 -10.29
C TRP A 421 -4.14 -13.13 -10.42
N GLY A 422 -4.50 -12.78 -11.65
CA GLY A 422 -5.86 -12.46 -12.05
C GLY A 422 -6.33 -13.45 -13.11
N ILE A 423 -7.51 -14.01 -12.94
CA ILE A 423 -8.12 -14.95 -13.90
C ILE A 423 -9.49 -14.42 -14.23
N ASN A 424 -9.75 -14.18 -15.52
CA ASN A 424 -11.03 -13.69 -15.99
C ASN A 424 -11.64 -14.62 -17.06
N VAL A 425 -12.95 -14.77 -17.00
CA VAL A 425 -13.75 -15.52 -17.97
C VAL A 425 -14.95 -14.66 -18.38
N ASP A 426 -15.11 -14.43 -19.67
CA ASP A 426 -16.28 -13.75 -20.27
C ASP A 426 -16.91 -14.67 -21.30
N LEU A 427 -18.14 -15.10 -21.06
CA LEU A 427 -18.91 -15.98 -21.93
C LEU A 427 -20.16 -15.25 -22.38
N LYS A 428 -20.45 -15.28 -23.67
CA LYS A 428 -21.67 -14.68 -24.27
C LYS A 428 -22.39 -15.66 -25.17
N TYR A 429 -23.71 -15.79 -24.98
CA TYR A 429 -24.54 -16.64 -25.78
C TYR A 429 -25.94 -16.01 -25.99
N LYS A 430 -26.29 -15.65 -27.22
CA LYS A 430 -27.64 -15.14 -27.60
C LYS A 430 -28.18 -14.06 -26.64
N GLY A 431 -27.37 -13.08 -26.28
CA GLY A 431 -27.76 -12.03 -25.34
C GLY A 431 -27.43 -12.32 -23.86
N PHE A 432 -27.29 -13.58 -23.45
CA PHE A 432 -26.78 -13.93 -22.14
C PHE A 432 -25.27 -13.66 -22.05
N GLY A 433 -24.84 -13.12 -20.92
CA GLY A 433 -23.42 -12.90 -20.58
C GLY A 433 -23.12 -13.43 -19.19
N LEU A 434 -22.00 -14.14 -19.05
CA LEU A 434 -21.43 -14.53 -17.77
C LEU A 434 -20.00 -14.01 -17.72
N TYR A 435 -19.73 -13.12 -16.76
CA TYR A 435 -18.40 -12.63 -16.47
C TYR A 435 -17.95 -13.10 -15.08
N MET A 436 -16.71 -13.59 -14.97
CA MET A 436 -16.11 -13.98 -13.71
C MET A 436 -14.69 -13.41 -13.61
N LEU A 437 -14.31 -12.93 -12.42
CA LEU A 437 -12.96 -12.49 -12.08
C LEU A 437 -12.55 -13.11 -10.75
N GLY A 438 -11.48 -13.87 -10.78
CA GLY A 438 -10.81 -14.42 -9.60
C GLY A 438 -9.42 -13.80 -9.42
N THR A 439 -8.99 -13.65 -8.17
CA THR A 439 -7.63 -13.24 -7.81
C THR A 439 -7.01 -14.27 -6.87
N LEU A 440 -5.72 -14.57 -7.07
CA LEU A 440 -4.94 -15.46 -6.23
C LEU A 440 -3.67 -14.73 -5.79
N HIS A 441 -3.39 -14.74 -4.49
CA HIS A 441 -2.18 -14.19 -3.90
C HIS A 441 -1.44 -15.29 -3.16
N THR A 442 -0.13 -15.45 -3.41
CA THR A 442 0.66 -16.51 -2.79
C THR A 442 2.01 -16.00 -2.26
N GLY A 443 2.61 -16.77 -1.36
CA GLY A 443 3.90 -16.43 -0.75
C GLY A 443 3.78 -15.35 0.33
N ILE A 444 2.64 -15.30 1.03
CA ILE A 444 2.35 -14.37 2.12
C ILE A 444 2.43 -15.12 3.45
N THR A 445 3.15 -14.55 4.41
CA THR A 445 3.05 -14.90 5.83
C THR A 445 2.23 -13.82 6.54
N GLN A 446 1.18 -14.22 7.24
CA GLN A 446 0.37 -13.31 8.06
C GLN A 446 0.76 -13.47 9.53
N LEU A 447 0.95 -12.34 10.20
CA LEU A 447 1.17 -12.28 11.64
C LEU A 447 -0.17 -12.01 12.34
N CYS A 448 -0.69 -13.00 13.09
CA CYS A 448 -1.99 -13.00 13.72
C CYS A 448 -1.90 -12.41 15.15
N THR A 449 -1.77 -11.09 15.27
CA THR A 449 -1.50 -10.39 16.54
C THR A 449 -2.58 -9.39 16.96
N ASN A 450 -3.70 -9.34 16.23
CA ASN A 450 -4.82 -8.49 16.62
C ASN A 450 -5.61 -9.08 17.80
N ALA A 451 -6.56 -8.31 18.36
CA ALA A 451 -7.34 -8.68 19.55
C ALA A 451 -8.19 -9.95 19.39
N TYR A 452 -8.40 -10.48 18.19
CA TYR A 452 -9.06 -11.77 17.99
C TYR A 452 -8.15 -12.94 18.40
N TYR A 453 -6.85 -12.85 18.06
CA TYR A 453 -5.85 -13.88 18.34
C TYR A 453 -5.21 -13.70 19.72
N TRP A 454 -4.89 -12.48 20.10
CA TRP A 454 -4.26 -12.14 21.38
C TRP A 454 -5.32 -11.90 22.46
N ASN A 455 -5.78 -12.98 23.05
CA ASN A 455 -6.76 -12.97 24.15
C ASN A 455 -6.07 -12.64 25.47
N ASN A 456 -6.06 -11.37 25.88
CA ASN A 456 -5.37 -10.89 27.09
C ASN A 456 -6.17 -9.86 27.86
N GLY A 457 -5.77 -9.67 29.13
CA GLY A 457 -6.33 -8.65 30.00
C GLY A 457 -7.79 -8.89 30.36
N LEU A 458 -8.52 -7.80 30.55
CA LEU A 458 -9.93 -7.78 30.89
C LEU A 458 -10.86 -7.56 29.69
N ASN A 459 -10.34 -7.70 28.47
CA ASN A 459 -11.09 -7.54 27.24
C ASN A 459 -12.00 -8.75 26.97
N GLY A 460 -12.93 -8.62 26.03
CA GLY A 460 -13.69 -9.75 25.53
C GLY A 460 -12.78 -10.77 24.84
N TYR A 461 -12.97 -12.05 25.12
CA TYR A 461 -12.20 -13.14 24.53
C TYR A 461 -12.88 -13.68 23.28
N SER A 462 -12.08 -14.03 22.27
CA SER A 462 -12.56 -14.75 21.08
C SER A 462 -12.82 -16.23 21.40
N GLU A 463 -13.46 -16.94 20.48
CA GLU A 463 -13.69 -18.39 20.61
C GLU A 463 -12.39 -19.22 20.67
N LEU A 464 -11.26 -18.67 20.20
CA LEU A 464 -9.93 -19.30 20.30
C LEU A 464 -9.56 -19.58 21.77
N ALA A 465 -10.06 -18.79 22.71
CA ALA A 465 -9.87 -19.01 24.15
C ALA A 465 -10.42 -20.37 24.65
N LEU A 466 -11.37 -20.97 23.91
CA LEU A 466 -11.88 -22.31 24.24
C LEU A 466 -10.80 -23.39 24.05
N ASN A 467 -9.85 -23.18 23.17
CA ASN A 467 -8.73 -24.08 22.87
C ASN A 467 -7.49 -23.82 23.72
N ARG A 468 -7.61 -23.01 24.78
CA ARG A 468 -6.50 -22.72 25.69
C ARG A 468 -5.98 -23.97 26.37
N TYR A 469 -4.69 -24.06 26.57
CA TYR A 469 -4.08 -25.10 27.39
C TYR A 469 -4.47 -24.94 28.85
N HIS A 470 -4.76 -26.07 29.50
CA HIS A 470 -4.95 -26.18 30.94
C HIS A 470 -4.56 -27.58 31.37
N GLU A 471 -3.66 -27.72 32.33
CA GLU A 471 -3.07 -29.02 32.74
C GLU A 471 -4.10 -30.10 33.06
N VAL A 472 -5.20 -29.74 33.67
CA VAL A 472 -6.25 -30.69 34.10
C VAL A 472 -7.42 -30.72 33.12
N ASN A 473 -7.96 -29.52 32.77
CA ASN A 473 -9.23 -29.45 32.05
C ASN A 473 -9.06 -29.52 30.53
N ASN A 474 -7.88 -29.14 29.96
CA ASN A 474 -7.60 -29.19 28.53
C ASN A 474 -6.10 -29.36 28.25
N PRO A 475 -5.49 -30.51 28.60
CA PRO A 475 -4.07 -30.75 28.40
C PRO A 475 -3.67 -30.84 26.89
N SER A 476 -4.66 -31.05 26.02
CA SER A 476 -4.46 -31.05 24.57
C SER A 476 -4.65 -29.66 23.92
N GLY A 477 -4.91 -28.64 24.69
CA GLY A 477 -5.14 -27.27 24.22
C GLY A 477 -4.01 -26.80 23.30
N THR A 478 -4.38 -26.09 22.24
CA THR A 478 -3.42 -25.61 21.20
C THR A 478 -3.10 -24.13 21.36
N MET A 479 -3.90 -23.39 22.13
CA MET A 479 -3.67 -21.98 22.43
C MET A 479 -3.01 -21.84 23.80
N PRO A 480 -2.23 -20.77 24.03
CA PRO A 480 -1.63 -20.53 25.32
C PRO A 480 -2.67 -20.39 26.42
N ARG A 481 -2.23 -20.56 27.68
CA ARG A 481 -3.10 -20.26 28.82
C ARG A 481 -3.59 -18.81 28.80
N LEU A 482 -4.74 -18.54 29.33
CA LEU A 482 -5.27 -17.18 29.47
C LEU A 482 -4.55 -16.44 30.60
N THR A 483 -4.40 -15.14 30.44
CA THR A 483 -3.80 -14.24 31.42
C THR A 483 -4.55 -12.91 31.46
N THR A 484 -4.63 -12.30 32.62
CA THR A 484 -5.19 -10.97 32.82
C THR A 484 -4.17 -9.87 32.59
N THR A 485 -2.88 -10.21 32.46
CA THR A 485 -1.80 -9.25 32.18
C THR A 485 -1.68 -9.01 30.68
N THR A 486 -1.43 -7.76 30.27
CA THR A 486 -1.22 -7.37 28.89
C THR A 486 0.23 -7.57 28.44
N GLU A 487 1.17 -7.54 29.38
CA GLU A 487 2.59 -7.79 29.14
C GLU A 487 2.91 -9.23 29.51
N SER A 488 2.68 -10.15 28.62
CA SER A 488 2.99 -11.54 28.88
C SER A 488 3.90 -12.11 27.81
N ASN A 489 4.61 -13.15 28.19
CA ASN A 489 5.45 -13.96 27.34
C ASN A 489 4.71 -14.44 26.08
N ASN A 490 3.41 -14.69 26.15
CA ASN A 490 2.61 -15.23 25.05
C ASN A 490 2.34 -14.24 23.92
N PHE A 491 2.42 -12.92 24.17
CA PHE A 491 2.03 -11.89 23.22
C PHE A 491 3.25 -11.22 22.62
N ARG A 492 4.04 -12.04 21.89
CA ARG A 492 5.22 -11.63 21.14
C ARG A 492 5.08 -12.06 19.68
N ASP A 493 5.55 -11.22 18.78
CA ASP A 493 5.69 -11.61 17.37
C ASP A 493 6.52 -12.89 17.31
N SER A 494 5.93 -13.97 16.89
CA SER A 494 6.57 -15.27 16.87
C SER A 494 6.00 -16.20 15.82
N SER A 495 6.70 -17.28 15.54
CA SER A 495 6.21 -18.30 14.61
C SER A 495 4.92 -18.99 15.12
N PHE A 496 4.60 -18.91 16.42
CA PHE A 496 3.33 -19.39 16.96
C PHE A 496 2.13 -18.62 16.38
N TRP A 497 2.30 -17.32 16.16
CA TRP A 497 1.27 -16.43 15.65
C TRP A 497 1.37 -16.16 14.15
N THR A 498 2.11 -16.99 13.41
CA THR A 498 2.19 -16.86 11.95
C THR A 498 1.31 -17.89 11.25
N GLU A 499 0.62 -17.45 10.20
CA GLU A 499 -0.19 -18.28 9.32
C GLU A 499 0.13 -18.04 7.85
N ASN A 500 -0.14 -19.05 7.01
CA ASN A 500 -0.06 -18.86 5.57
C ASN A 500 -1.21 -17.97 5.09
N GLY A 501 -0.88 -16.74 4.72
CA GLY A 501 -1.81 -15.72 4.24
C GLY A 501 -2.20 -15.83 2.77
N SER A 502 -1.78 -16.90 2.07
CA SER A 502 -2.17 -17.09 0.66
C SER A 502 -3.66 -17.34 0.53
N PHE A 503 -4.29 -16.72 -0.47
CA PHE A 503 -5.73 -16.89 -0.68
C PHE A 503 -6.13 -16.75 -2.15
N PHE A 504 -7.20 -17.42 -2.53
CA PHE A 504 -7.95 -17.18 -3.76
C PHE A 504 -9.28 -16.55 -3.43
N ARG A 505 -9.68 -15.53 -4.20
CA ARG A 505 -10.97 -14.85 -4.05
C ARG A 505 -11.68 -14.71 -5.38
N LEU A 506 -12.93 -15.14 -5.42
CA LEU A 506 -13.85 -14.86 -6.53
C LEU A 506 -14.39 -13.43 -6.36
N LYS A 507 -13.69 -12.47 -6.99
CA LYS A 507 -13.90 -11.02 -6.79
C LYS A 507 -15.20 -10.54 -7.39
N ASN A 508 -15.51 -10.96 -8.64
CA ASN A 508 -16.71 -10.54 -9.35
C ASN A 508 -17.29 -11.71 -10.12
N VAL A 509 -18.60 -11.83 -10.06
CA VAL A 509 -19.40 -12.66 -10.97
C VAL A 509 -20.58 -11.83 -11.45
N GLU A 510 -20.76 -11.69 -12.73
CA GLU A 510 -21.92 -11.01 -13.32
C GLU A 510 -22.63 -11.93 -14.28
N LEU A 511 -23.92 -12.13 -14.05
CA LEU A 511 -24.85 -12.72 -15.01
C LEU A 511 -25.68 -11.60 -15.62
N SER A 512 -25.71 -11.52 -16.94
CA SER A 512 -26.42 -10.46 -17.64
C SER A 512 -27.21 -10.98 -18.81
N TYR A 513 -28.29 -10.26 -19.17
CA TYR A 513 -29.02 -10.47 -20.40
C TYR A 513 -29.18 -9.14 -21.14
N THR A 514 -28.80 -9.13 -22.42
CA THR A 514 -28.82 -7.94 -23.28
C THR A 514 -29.86 -8.12 -24.39
N PHE A 515 -30.81 -7.21 -24.41
CA PHE A 515 -31.78 -7.06 -25.52
C PHE A 515 -31.23 -6.01 -26.48
N GLU A 516 -31.16 -6.36 -27.77
CA GLU A 516 -30.84 -5.42 -28.85
C GLU A 516 -32.10 -5.18 -29.68
N ASN A 517 -32.48 -3.93 -29.83
CA ASN A 517 -33.66 -3.53 -30.62
C ASN A 517 -33.32 -3.42 -32.10
N LYS A 518 -33.15 -4.56 -32.77
CA LYS A 518 -32.88 -4.62 -34.22
C LYS A 518 -33.99 -4.11 -35.12
N ALA A 519 -35.18 -3.92 -34.59
CA ALA A 519 -36.37 -3.60 -35.38
C ALA A 519 -36.93 -2.19 -35.15
N GLY A 520 -36.27 -1.36 -34.32
CA GLY A 520 -36.73 0.00 -34.00
C GLY A 520 -38.09 0.07 -33.26
N ARG A 521 -38.54 -1.03 -32.67
CA ARG A 521 -39.86 -1.14 -32.02
C ARG A 521 -39.89 -0.70 -30.56
N PHE A 522 -38.73 -0.39 -29.99
CA PHE A 522 -38.58 0.01 -28.60
C PHE A 522 -37.82 1.35 -28.52
N PHE A 523 -38.11 2.17 -27.52
CA PHE A 523 -37.53 3.52 -27.37
C PHE A 523 -36.01 3.51 -27.18
N ALA A 524 -35.41 2.37 -26.78
CA ALA A 524 -34.00 2.21 -26.56
C ALA A 524 -33.35 1.26 -27.57
N ASN A 525 -32.13 1.56 -28.01
CA ASN A 525 -31.36 0.71 -28.93
C ASN A 525 -30.85 -0.56 -28.25
N LYS A 526 -30.52 -0.48 -26.97
CA LYS A 526 -29.98 -1.60 -26.20
C LYS A 526 -30.41 -1.51 -24.73
N CYS A 527 -30.82 -2.64 -24.18
CA CYS A 527 -31.17 -2.77 -22.77
C CYS A 527 -30.45 -3.98 -22.18
N LYS A 528 -29.65 -3.76 -21.10
CA LYS A 528 -28.94 -4.82 -20.39
C LYS A 528 -29.48 -4.92 -18.96
N LEU A 529 -29.99 -6.08 -18.59
CA LEU A 529 -30.28 -6.48 -17.22
C LEU A 529 -29.09 -7.24 -16.68
N PHE A 530 -28.69 -7.00 -15.43
CA PHE A 530 -27.61 -7.76 -14.82
C PHE A 530 -27.82 -7.98 -13.32
N VAL A 531 -27.24 -9.07 -12.85
CA VAL A 531 -27.03 -9.36 -11.42
C VAL A 531 -25.53 -9.57 -11.24
N ARG A 532 -24.94 -8.82 -10.32
CA ARG A 532 -23.51 -8.88 -10.01
C ARG A 532 -23.28 -9.21 -8.55
N GLY A 533 -22.45 -10.21 -8.29
CA GLY A 533 -21.94 -10.53 -6.97
C GLY A 533 -20.48 -10.10 -6.84
N THR A 534 -20.10 -9.57 -5.69
CA THR A 534 -18.69 -9.25 -5.40
C THR A 534 -18.23 -9.98 -4.14
N ASN A 535 -16.96 -10.41 -4.11
CA ASN A 535 -16.33 -11.14 -3.00
C ASN A 535 -17.13 -12.38 -2.56
N LEU A 536 -17.64 -13.16 -3.53
CA LEU A 536 -18.59 -14.25 -3.27
C LEU A 536 -17.96 -15.44 -2.54
N LEU A 537 -16.72 -15.78 -2.86
CA LEU A 537 -16.02 -16.92 -2.29
C LEU A 537 -14.58 -16.56 -2.01
N THR A 538 -14.06 -17.00 -0.87
CA THR A 538 -12.67 -16.87 -0.48
C THR A 538 -12.16 -18.21 0.02
N PHE A 539 -11.05 -18.68 -0.55
CA PHE A 539 -10.34 -19.89 -0.12
C PHE A 539 -9.02 -19.48 0.50
N SER A 540 -8.85 -19.71 1.80
CA SER A 540 -7.66 -19.37 2.59
C SER A 540 -7.48 -20.38 3.72
N LYS A 541 -6.26 -20.46 4.28
CA LYS A 541 -6.03 -21.15 5.55
C LYS A 541 -6.60 -20.34 6.74
N ILE A 542 -6.58 -19.03 6.64
CA ILE A 542 -7.20 -18.13 7.62
C ILE A 542 -8.70 -18.21 7.43
N LYS A 543 -9.41 -18.74 8.46
CA LYS A 543 -10.86 -18.98 8.42
C LYS A 543 -11.67 -17.92 9.16
N ASP A 544 -11.10 -17.38 10.22
CA ASP A 544 -11.82 -16.58 11.21
C ASP A 544 -11.94 -15.12 10.79
N LEU A 545 -10.97 -14.61 10.03
CA LEU A 545 -10.92 -13.23 9.57
C LEU A 545 -10.64 -13.16 8.06
N ASP A 546 -10.90 -12.00 7.47
CA ASP A 546 -10.60 -11.76 6.05
C ASP A 546 -9.07 -11.73 5.83
N PRO A 547 -8.49 -12.64 5.01
CA PRO A 547 -7.06 -12.71 4.78
C PRO A 547 -6.47 -11.45 4.14
N GLU A 548 -7.27 -10.66 3.43
CA GLU A 548 -6.86 -9.40 2.79
C GLU A 548 -6.82 -8.22 3.78
N ARG A 549 -7.50 -8.34 4.95
CA ARG A 549 -7.66 -7.28 5.95
C ARG A 549 -7.32 -7.70 7.38
N LEU A 550 -6.62 -8.78 7.56
CA LEU A 550 -6.33 -9.35 8.88
C LEU A 550 -5.77 -8.31 9.86
N ASN A 551 -4.80 -7.52 9.42
CA ASN A 551 -4.12 -6.53 10.26
C ASN A 551 -4.94 -5.24 10.51
N ALA A 552 -6.08 -5.09 9.86
CA ALA A 552 -7.00 -3.99 10.16
C ALA A 552 -7.73 -4.17 11.50
N GLY A 553 -7.62 -5.36 12.13
CA GLY A 553 -8.23 -5.70 13.41
C GLY A 553 -9.74 -6.00 13.33
N ILE A 554 -10.29 -6.47 14.45
CA ILE A 554 -11.71 -6.86 14.54
C ILE A 554 -12.67 -5.67 14.60
N THR A 555 -12.17 -4.47 14.83
CA THR A 555 -12.98 -3.24 14.89
C THR A 555 -13.24 -2.62 13.53
N ASN A 556 -12.57 -3.10 12.49
CA ASN A 556 -12.76 -2.65 11.13
C ASN A 556 -13.74 -3.56 10.37
N TYR A 557 -14.52 -2.95 9.50
CA TYR A 557 -15.44 -3.71 8.67
C TYR A 557 -14.70 -4.64 7.71
N PRO A 558 -15.09 -5.93 7.62
CA PRO A 558 -14.54 -6.86 6.64
C PRO A 558 -14.92 -6.45 5.21
N ALA A 559 -14.29 -7.05 4.20
CA ALA A 559 -14.71 -6.90 2.82
C ALA A 559 -16.09 -7.56 2.65
N TYR A 560 -17.10 -6.75 2.33
CA TYR A 560 -18.47 -7.25 2.16
C TYR A 560 -18.61 -8.13 0.92
N MET A 561 -19.36 -9.20 1.07
CA MET A 561 -20.04 -9.83 -0.05
C MET A 561 -21.23 -8.95 -0.44
N THR A 562 -21.32 -8.55 -1.70
CA THR A 562 -22.45 -7.76 -2.19
C THR A 562 -23.13 -8.43 -3.37
N VAL A 563 -24.44 -8.26 -3.47
CA VAL A 563 -25.23 -8.64 -4.64
C VAL A 563 -25.97 -7.41 -5.13
N THR A 564 -25.77 -7.06 -6.39
CA THR A 564 -26.35 -5.87 -7.01
C THR A 564 -27.12 -6.26 -8.25
N GLY A 565 -28.37 -5.85 -8.34
CA GLY A 565 -29.16 -5.92 -9.57
C GLY A 565 -29.21 -4.56 -10.26
N GLY A 566 -29.15 -4.54 -11.58
CA GLY A 566 -29.16 -3.29 -12.33
C GLY A 566 -29.69 -3.41 -13.75
N LEU A 567 -30.08 -2.25 -14.27
CA LEU A 567 -30.57 -2.04 -15.62
C LEU A 567 -29.73 -0.95 -16.29
N SER A 568 -29.18 -1.24 -17.47
CA SER A 568 -28.49 -0.26 -18.32
C SER A 568 -29.27 -0.11 -19.64
N VAL A 569 -29.63 1.12 -19.97
CA VAL A 569 -30.37 1.46 -21.18
C VAL A 569 -29.53 2.41 -22.03
N SER A 570 -29.36 2.07 -23.32
CA SER A 570 -28.69 2.93 -24.30
C SER A 570 -29.72 3.30 -25.39
N PHE A 571 -29.78 4.60 -25.69
CA PHE A 571 -30.72 5.20 -26.67
C PHE A 571 -30.06 5.41 -28.02
#